data_70ce3f4dd38dff7e35c4404691be3d94
#
_entry.id   70ce3f4dd38dff7e35c4404691be3d94
#
_cell.length_a   1.000
_cell.length_b   1.000
_cell.length_c   1.000
_cell.angle_alpha   90.00
_cell.angle_beta   90.00
_cell.angle_gamma   90.00
#
_symmetry.space_group_name_H-M   'P 1'
#
loop_
_entity.id
_entity.type
_entity.pdbx_description
1 polymer ?
#
loop_
_entity_poly.entity_id
_entity_poly.type
_entity_poly.pdbx_seq_one_letter_code
_entity_poly.pdbx_strand_id
1 'polypeptide(L)'
;DLLVLGGGRRWCAAIHLGTGALASARWEAPCPPLAPLTLARDTVAVDQHGADPVRPEDVALALPPEPVGRTTRRRAERWLRPVLHPDREHLLGSPGPAVPYWTLTGTAPSLAVVHPPGGVRVARGQARFRWRNVTHALPVLPPALDAAPRRPRRLVVTLSPPRAGHCYKVVAALL
;
A
#
# COMPACT_ATOMS: atom_id res chain seq x y z
N ASP A 1 9.69 -11.91 -7.77
CA ASP A 1 9.06 -10.92 -8.68
C ASP A 1 7.89 -10.22 -7.97
N LEU A 2 7.72 -8.95 -8.24
CA LEU A 2 6.74 -8.06 -7.64
C LEU A 2 5.77 -7.49 -8.68
N LEU A 3 4.49 -7.38 -8.30
CA LEU A 3 3.55 -6.48 -8.96
C LEU A 3 3.47 -5.19 -8.13
N VAL A 4 4.07 -4.12 -8.60
CA VAL A 4 4.08 -2.82 -7.93
C VAL A 4 2.69 -2.19 -7.99
N LEU A 5 2.17 -1.77 -6.85
CA LEU A 5 0.88 -1.09 -6.71
C LEU A 5 1.06 0.43 -6.64
N GLY A 6 2.20 0.89 -6.16
CA GLY A 6 2.59 2.29 -6.04
C GLY A 6 3.62 2.47 -4.94
N GLY A 7 4.14 3.67 -4.79
CA GLY A 7 5.17 3.92 -3.78
C GLY A 7 5.88 5.25 -3.96
N GLY A 8 7.03 5.39 -3.31
CA GLY A 8 7.90 6.55 -3.34
C GLY A 8 9.30 6.22 -3.85
N ARG A 9 10.26 7.07 -3.54
CA ARG A 9 11.65 6.94 -4.02
C ARG A 9 12.46 5.84 -3.32
N ARG A 10 12.04 5.37 -2.15
CA ARG A 10 12.75 4.39 -1.31
C ARG A 10 11.86 3.25 -0.82
N TRP A 11 10.66 3.12 -1.37
CA TRP A 11 9.73 2.08 -1.00
C TRP A 11 8.64 1.89 -2.05
N CYS A 12 8.03 0.72 -2.10
CA CYS A 12 6.80 0.49 -2.84
C CYS A 12 5.89 -0.50 -2.10
N ALA A 13 4.58 -0.29 -2.26
CA ALA A 13 3.60 -1.32 -1.97
C ALA A 13 3.52 -2.25 -3.18
N ALA A 14 3.58 -3.54 -2.96
CA ALA A 14 3.57 -4.54 -4.02
C ALA A 14 2.85 -5.82 -3.60
N ILE A 15 2.58 -6.68 -4.58
CA ILE A 15 2.20 -8.07 -4.36
C ILE A 15 3.38 -8.95 -4.80
N HIS A 16 3.86 -9.81 -3.93
CA HIS A 16 4.88 -10.80 -4.28
C HIS A 16 4.25 -11.89 -5.14
N LEU A 17 4.66 -12.02 -6.40
CA LEU A 17 3.98 -12.85 -7.40
C LEU A 17 4.07 -14.35 -7.12
N GLY A 18 5.11 -14.78 -6.42
CA GLY A 18 5.29 -16.19 -6.04
C GLY A 18 4.40 -16.64 -4.88
N THR A 19 4.17 -15.75 -3.89
CA THR A 19 3.37 -16.08 -2.69
C THR A 19 1.97 -15.50 -2.70
N GLY A 20 1.72 -14.48 -3.54
CA GLY A 20 0.47 -13.72 -3.54
C GLY A 20 0.32 -12.75 -2.36
N ALA A 21 1.33 -12.63 -1.49
CA ALA A 21 1.26 -11.76 -0.31
C ALA A 21 1.48 -10.29 -0.65
N LEU A 22 0.83 -9.41 0.12
CA LEU A 22 1.15 -7.98 0.11
C LEU A 22 2.52 -7.77 0.77
N ALA A 23 3.29 -6.84 0.21
CA ALA A 23 4.59 -6.43 0.72
C ALA A 23 4.76 -4.92 0.64
N SER A 24 5.44 -4.36 1.62
CA SER A 24 5.96 -3.00 1.63
C SER A 24 7.49 -3.11 1.48
N ALA A 25 7.96 -3.12 0.25
CA ALA A 25 9.38 -3.24 -0.06
C ALA A 25 10.09 -1.89 0.13
N ARG A 26 11.22 -1.91 0.84
CA ARG A 26 12.03 -0.71 1.17
C ARG A 26 13.48 -0.92 0.79
N TRP A 27 14.16 0.15 0.41
CA TRP A 27 15.58 0.17 0.05
C TRP A 27 16.21 1.52 0.40
N GLU A 28 17.54 1.56 0.51
CA GLU A 28 18.25 2.79 0.91
C GLU A 28 18.48 3.77 -0.23
N ALA A 29 18.96 3.27 -1.38
CA ALA A 29 19.29 4.13 -2.53
C ALA A 29 18.02 4.69 -3.19
N PRO A 30 17.82 6.01 -3.28
CA PRO A 30 16.62 6.56 -3.89
C PRO A 30 16.59 6.29 -5.40
N CYS A 31 15.44 5.87 -5.91
CA CYS A 31 15.17 5.74 -7.35
C CYS A 31 13.88 6.50 -7.73
N PRO A 32 13.61 6.72 -9.02
CA PRO A 32 12.31 7.23 -9.46
C PRO A 32 11.17 6.30 -8.96
N PRO A 33 10.02 6.85 -8.54
CA PRO A 33 8.88 6.04 -8.14
C PRO A 33 8.44 5.12 -9.27
N LEU A 34 8.22 3.85 -8.95
CA LEU A 34 7.69 2.88 -9.90
C LEU A 34 6.19 3.12 -10.13
N ALA A 35 5.79 3.15 -11.38
CA ALA A 35 4.40 3.35 -11.75
C ALA A 35 3.52 2.16 -11.27
N PRO A 36 2.25 2.39 -10.93
CA PRO A 36 1.33 1.30 -10.61
C PRO A 36 1.22 0.28 -11.76
N LEU A 37 1.08 -0.99 -11.40
CA LEU A 37 1.01 -2.15 -12.30
C LEU A 37 2.32 -2.41 -13.07
N THR A 38 3.45 -1.92 -12.59
CA THR A 38 4.77 -2.35 -13.04
C THR A 38 5.07 -3.74 -12.49
N LEU A 39 5.55 -4.62 -13.36
CA LEU A 39 6.19 -5.87 -12.99
C LEU A 39 7.66 -5.57 -12.73
N ALA A 40 8.17 -5.97 -11.59
CA ALA A 40 9.55 -5.73 -11.22
C ALA A 40 10.18 -7.02 -10.67
N ARG A 41 11.46 -7.19 -10.93
CA ARG A 41 12.27 -8.21 -10.27
C ARG A 41 12.70 -7.66 -8.92
N ASP A 42 12.41 -8.41 -7.87
CA ASP A 42 12.93 -8.14 -6.54
C ASP A 42 14.43 -8.47 -6.49
N THR A 43 15.13 -7.68 -5.74
CA THR A 43 16.51 -7.97 -5.36
C THR A 43 16.50 -8.82 -4.09
N VAL A 44 17.66 -9.39 -3.74
CA VAL A 44 17.79 -10.21 -2.54
C VAL A 44 17.29 -9.43 -1.32
N ALA A 45 16.35 -10.02 -0.58
CA ALA A 45 15.92 -9.47 0.69
C ALA A 45 17.12 -9.45 1.65
N VAL A 46 17.37 -8.31 2.26
CA VAL A 46 18.38 -8.20 3.31
C VAL A 46 17.77 -8.72 4.61
N ASP A 47 18.56 -9.44 5.39
CA ASP A 47 18.14 -9.97 6.68
C ASP A 47 17.56 -8.85 7.56
N GLN A 48 16.32 -9.03 8.02
CA GLN A 48 15.50 -7.96 8.61
C GLN A 48 15.86 -7.71 10.09
N HIS A 49 17.13 -7.59 10.41
CA HIS A 49 17.55 -7.08 11.71
C HIS A 49 17.09 -5.62 11.85
N GLY A 50 15.93 -5.42 12.46
CA GLY A 50 15.32 -4.11 12.64
C GLY A 50 14.01 -3.87 11.86
N ALA A 51 13.39 -4.89 11.28
CA ALA A 51 12.03 -4.77 10.78
C ALA A 51 11.11 -4.25 11.90
N ASP A 52 10.30 -3.26 11.59
CA ASP A 52 9.31 -2.73 12.54
C ASP A 52 8.33 -3.86 12.88
N PRO A 53 8.31 -4.36 14.13
CA PRO A 53 7.48 -5.52 14.51
C PRO A 53 5.98 -5.27 14.31
N VAL A 54 5.58 -4.02 14.13
CA VAL A 54 4.17 -3.66 13.87
C VAL A 54 3.84 -3.58 12.37
N ARG A 55 4.79 -3.87 11.49
CA ARG A 55 4.61 -3.85 10.02
C ARG A 55 5.02 -5.19 9.41
N PRO A 56 4.16 -6.21 9.52
CA PRO A 56 4.51 -7.56 9.08
C PRO A 56 4.77 -7.66 7.56
N GLU A 57 4.28 -6.70 6.77
CA GLU A 57 4.49 -6.67 5.31
C GLU A 57 5.81 -5.98 4.90
N ASP A 58 6.53 -5.34 5.82
CA ASP A 58 7.76 -4.62 5.49
C ASP A 58 8.87 -5.63 5.13
N VAL A 59 9.48 -5.41 3.96
CA VAL A 59 10.61 -6.19 3.45
C VAL A 59 11.73 -5.24 3.07
N ALA A 60 12.93 -5.44 3.63
CA ALA A 60 14.11 -4.70 3.23
C ALA A 60 14.75 -5.35 2.00
N LEU A 61 15.03 -4.55 0.97
CA LEU A 61 15.73 -4.97 -0.23
C LEU A 61 17.12 -4.32 -0.27
N ALA A 62 18.11 -5.04 -0.75
CA ALA A 62 19.47 -4.52 -0.94
C ALA A 62 19.51 -3.37 -1.96
N LEU A 63 18.70 -3.46 -3.01
CA LEU A 63 18.60 -2.49 -4.10
C LEU A 63 17.13 -2.24 -4.47
N PRO A 64 16.83 -1.11 -5.14
CA PRO A 64 15.51 -0.90 -5.72
C PRO A 64 15.09 -2.05 -6.63
N PRO A 65 13.80 -2.45 -6.66
CA PRO A 65 13.32 -3.44 -7.61
C PRO A 65 13.52 -3.00 -9.05
N GLU A 66 13.99 -3.90 -9.89
CA GLU A 66 14.24 -3.63 -11.31
C GLU A 66 12.94 -3.77 -12.12
N PRO A 67 12.45 -2.72 -12.79
CA PRO A 67 11.27 -2.82 -13.63
C PRO A 67 11.56 -3.69 -14.86
N VAL A 68 10.77 -4.76 -15.04
CA VAL A 68 10.89 -5.69 -16.18
C VAL A 68 9.72 -5.56 -17.16
N GLY A 69 8.68 -4.81 -16.82
CA GLY A 69 7.55 -4.58 -17.71
C GLY A 69 6.34 -3.98 -17.00
N ARG A 70 5.22 -3.95 -17.71
CA ARG A 70 3.94 -3.49 -17.16
C ARG A 70 2.84 -4.49 -17.50
N THR A 71 1.86 -4.59 -16.61
CA THR A 71 0.67 -5.40 -16.85
C THR A 71 -0.58 -4.52 -17.01
N THR A 72 -1.61 -5.07 -17.61
CA THR A 72 -2.91 -4.40 -17.71
C THR A 72 -3.72 -4.62 -16.45
N ARG A 73 -4.68 -3.73 -16.16
CA ARG A 73 -5.62 -3.91 -15.04
C ARG A 73 -6.32 -5.27 -15.08
N ARG A 74 -6.78 -5.70 -16.24
CA ARG A 74 -7.46 -6.99 -16.42
C ARG A 74 -6.57 -8.16 -15.99
N ARG A 75 -5.30 -8.16 -16.38
CA ARG A 75 -4.34 -9.20 -15.98
C ARG A 75 -3.98 -9.12 -14.50
N ALA A 76 -3.86 -7.90 -13.94
CA ALA A 76 -3.56 -7.70 -12.54
C ALA A 76 -4.67 -8.20 -11.59
N GLU A 77 -5.92 -8.31 -12.06
CA GLU A 77 -7.07 -8.76 -11.25
C GLU A 77 -6.81 -10.09 -10.54
N ARG A 78 -6.13 -11.02 -11.19
CA ARG A 78 -5.84 -12.35 -10.60
C ARG A 78 -5.01 -12.27 -9.32
N TRP A 79 -4.15 -11.24 -9.19
CA TRP A 79 -3.35 -11.00 -8.00
C TRP A 79 -3.99 -10.02 -7.02
N LEU A 80 -4.75 -9.04 -7.53
CA LEU A 80 -5.42 -8.03 -6.72
C LEU A 80 -6.61 -8.59 -5.93
N ARG A 81 -7.40 -9.49 -6.54
CA ARG A 81 -8.59 -10.05 -5.90
C ARG A 81 -8.31 -10.78 -4.58
N PRO A 82 -7.31 -11.66 -4.50
CA PRO A 82 -7.03 -12.40 -3.26
C PRO A 82 -6.57 -11.52 -2.10
N VAL A 83 -5.96 -10.36 -2.40
CA VAL A 83 -5.41 -9.45 -1.38
C VAL A 83 -6.32 -8.28 -1.04
N LEU A 84 -7.56 -8.28 -1.54
CA LEU A 84 -8.53 -7.25 -1.15
C LEU A 84 -8.83 -7.33 0.34
N HIS A 85 -8.77 -6.18 0.99
CA HIS A 85 -9.14 -6.07 2.40
C HIS A 85 -10.61 -6.48 2.59
N PRO A 86 -10.92 -7.35 3.55
CA PRO A 86 -12.28 -7.82 3.78
C PRO A 86 -13.23 -6.67 4.12
N ASP A 87 -14.36 -6.58 3.43
CA ASP A 87 -15.34 -5.48 3.58
C ASP A 87 -16.04 -5.47 4.95
N ARG A 88 -16.06 -6.60 5.65
CA ARG A 88 -16.58 -6.77 7.01
C ARG A 88 -15.62 -6.26 8.10
N GLU A 89 -14.38 -5.99 7.79
CA GLU A 89 -13.36 -5.56 8.75
C GLU A 89 -13.15 -4.05 8.71
N HIS A 90 -12.76 -3.46 9.85
CA HIS A 90 -12.32 -2.07 9.88
C HIS A 90 -11.00 -1.92 9.13
N LEU A 91 -10.90 -0.86 8.35
CA LEU A 91 -9.69 -0.57 7.58
C LEU A 91 -8.46 -0.54 8.49
N LEU A 92 -7.51 -1.45 8.24
CA LEU A 92 -6.29 -1.64 9.06
C LEU A 92 -6.62 -1.74 10.57
N GLY A 93 -7.68 -2.48 10.92
CA GLY A 93 -8.06 -2.78 12.30
C GLY A 93 -8.72 -1.64 13.10
N SER A 94 -8.93 -0.44 12.51
CA SER A 94 -9.49 0.71 13.24
C SER A 94 -10.54 1.46 12.41
N PRO A 95 -11.65 1.96 12.99
CA PRO A 95 -12.62 2.78 12.28
C PRO A 95 -12.10 4.20 11.99
N GLY A 96 -11.20 4.72 12.82
CA GLY A 96 -10.67 6.09 12.70
C GLY A 96 -9.56 6.26 11.66
N PRO A 97 -9.11 7.50 11.41
CA PRO A 97 -8.00 7.80 10.50
C PRO A 97 -6.63 7.46 11.08
N ALA A 98 -6.56 7.23 12.39
CA ALA A 98 -5.34 6.91 13.13
C ALA A 98 -5.51 5.59 13.89
N VAL A 99 -4.39 4.89 14.06
CA VAL A 99 -4.28 3.67 14.86
C VAL A 99 -3.28 3.95 15.98
N PRO A 100 -3.63 3.75 17.25
CA PRO A 100 -2.67 3.90 18.34
C PRO A 100 -1.52 2.91 18.16
N TYR A 101 -0.27 3.40 18.22
CA TYR A 101 0.91 2.58 17.96
C TYR A 101 1.00 1.37 18.91
N TRP A 102 0.64 1.55 20.16
CA TRP A 102 0.67 0.49 21.18
C TRP A 102 -0.39 -0.61 20.99
N THR A 103 -1.35 -0.41 20.07
CA THR A 103 -2.33 -1.47 19.72
C THR A 103 -1.88 -2.33 18.54
N LEU A 104 -0.77 -1.96 17.90
CA LEU A 104 -0.21 -2.70 16.77
C LEU A 104 0.63 -3.86 17.31
N THR A 105 0.18 -5.07 17.07
CA THR A 105 0.78 -6.30 17.64
C THR A 105 1.66 -7.06 16.64
N GLY A 106 1.90 -6.50 15.46
CA GLY A 106 2.63 -7.19 14.38
C GLY A 106 1.81 -8.28 13.65
N THR A 107 0.60 -8.58 14.12
CA THR A 107 -0.32 -9.52 13.46
C THR A 107 -1.40 -8.80 12.65
N ALA A 108 -1.67 -7.53 12.97
CA ALA A 108 -2.60 -6.70 12.21
C ALA A 108 -1.93 -6.17 10.93
N PRO A 109 -2.65 -6.14 9.80
CA PRO A 109 -2.08 -5.61 8.56
C PRO A 109 -1.78 -4.12 8.67
N SER A 110 -0.60 -3.70 8.21
CA SER A 110 -0.21 -2.30 8.07
C SER A 110 -0.37 -1.77 6.64
N LEU A 111 -0.76 -2.66 5.73
CA LEU A 111 -0.97 -2.41 4.31
C LEU A 111 -2.26 -3.11 3.85
N ALA A 112 -3.08 -2.41 3.08
CA ALA A 112 -4.34 -2.97 2.56
C ALA A 112 -4.64 -2.48 1.15
N VAL A 113 -5.17 -3.36 0.31
CA VAL A 113 -5.80 -3.01 -0.97
C VAL A 113 -7.31 -2.93 -0.76
N VAL A 114 -7.88 -1.76 -0.98
CA VAL A 114 -9.30 -1.48 -0.69
C VAL A 114 -10.08 -1.25 -1.99
N HIS A 115 -11.26 -1.83 -2.09
CA HIS A 115 -12.21 -1.59 -3.18
C HIS A 115 -13.53 -1.06 -2.61
N PRO A 116 -13.65 0.26 -2.38
CA PRO A 116 -14.86 0.83 -1.82
C PRO A 116 -16.05 0.67 -2.77
N PRO A 117 -17.22 0.21 -2.32
CA PRO A 117 -18.38 -0.03 -3.18
C PRO A 117 -18.90 1.23 -3.88
N GLY A 118 -18.76 2.41 -3.26
CA GLY A 118 -19.12 3.70 -3.83
C GLY A 118 -18.02 4.40 -4.64
N GLY A 119 -16.87 3.71 -4.87
CA GLY A 119 -15.71 4.29 -5.52
C GLY A 119 -14.96 5.30 -4.64
N VAL A 120 -13.99 5.98 -5.25
CA VAL A 120 -13.09 6.92 -4.57
C VAL A 120 -13.18 8.29 -5.23
N ARG A 121 -13.34 9.34 -4.44
CA ARG A 121 -13.24 10.73 -4.89
C ARG A 121 -11.92 11.33 -4.37
N VAL A 122 -11.13 11.90 -5.26
CA VAL A 122 -9.88 12.55 -4.91
C VAL A 122 -10.04 14.06 -5.10
N ALA A 123 -9.79 14.81 -4.05
CA ALA A 123 -9.82 16.28 -4.09
C ALA A 123 -8.89 16.85 -3.02
N ARG A 124 -8.16 17.92 -3.38
CA ARG A 124 -7.26 18.65 -2.46
C ARG A 124 -6.28 17.75 -1.71
N GLY A 125 -5.69 16.77 -2.38
CA GLY A 125 -4.72 15.85 -1.76
C GLY A 125 -5.33 14.79 -0.83
N GLN A 126 -6.66 14.65 -0.80
CA GLN A 126 -7.36 13.65 0.00
C GLN A 126 -8.17 12.70 -0.87
N ALA A 127 -8.18 11.43 -0.50
CA ALA A 127 -9.09 10.43 -1.04
C ALA A 127 -10.27 10.27 -0.08
N ARG A 128 -11.48 10.49 -0.59
CA ARG A 128 -12.73 10.30 0.15
C ARG A 128 -13.46 9.09 -0.37
N PHE A 129 -13.83 8.19 0.54
CA PHE A 129 -14.57 6.97 0.22
C PHE A 129 -15.33 6.46 1.45
N ARG A 130 -16.34 5.64 1.20
CA ARG A 130 -17.07 4.96 2.28
C ARG A 130 -16.54 3.54 2.42
N TRP A 131 -16.20 3.16 3.65
CA TRP A 131 -15.82 1.79 3.99
C TRP A 131 -16.63 1.35 5.19
N ARG A 132 -17.37 0.24 5.04
CA ARG A 132 -18.45 -0.10 5.96
C ARG A 132 -19.39 1.10 6.11
N ASN A 133 -19.69 1.53 7.34
CA ASN A 133 -20.53 2.69 7.62
C ASN A 133 -19.72 3.97 7.95
N VAL A 134 -18.41 3.95 7.72
CA VAL A 134 -17.52 5.07 8.01
C VAL A 134 -17.11 5.77 6.71
N THR A 135 -17.23 7.09 6.69
CA THR A 135 -16.66 7.94 5.62
C THR A 135 -15.22 8.27 5.99
N HIS A 136 -14.30 7.80 5.18
CA HIS A 136 -12.88 8.10 5.32
C HIS A 136 -12.51 9.29 4.44
N ALA A 137 -11.62 10.17 4.96
CA ALA A 137 -10.93 11.22 4.22
C ALA A 137 -9.44 11.09 4.55
N LEU A 138 -8.71 10.38 3.72
CA LEU A 138 -7.32 10.05 3.96
C LEU A 138 -6.38 10.86 3.07
N PRO A 139 -5.24 11.37 3.58
CA PRO A 139 -4.26 12.03 2.76
C PRO A 139 -3.70 11.06 1.71
N VAL A 140 -3.48 11.57 0.51
CA VAL A 140 -2.88 10.83 -0.60
C VAL A 140 -1.42 11.26 -0.72
N LEU A 141 -0.51 10.31 -0.75
CA LEU A 141 0.92 10.60 -0.93
C LEU A 141 1.16 11.21 -2.33
N PRO A 142 2.07 12.20 -2.47
CA PRO A 142 2.29 12.90 -3.74
C PRO A 142 2.50 11.98 -4.95
N PRO A 143 3.34 10.94 -4.91
CA PRO A 143 3.52 10.04 -6.06
C PRO A 143 2.23 9.31 -6.47
N ALA A 144 1.32 9.06 -5.52
CA ALA A 144 0.05 8.43 -5.82
C ALA A 144 -0.94 9.41 -6.47
N LEU A 145 -0.84 10.71 -6.19
CA LEU A 145 -1.62 11.75 -6.87
C LEU A 145 -1.19 11.90 -8.32
N ASP A 146 0.13 11.95 -8.57
CA ASP A 146 0.69 12.12 -9.90
C ASP A 146 0.36 10.95 -10.83
N ALA A 147 0.29 9.74 -10.28
CA ALA A 147 -0.04 8.51 -11.01
C ALA A 147 -1.54 8.17 -11.01
N ALA A 148 -2.38 9.01 -10.42
CA ALA A 148 -3.79 8.69 -10.20
C ALA A 148 -4.57 8.55 -11.53
N PRO A 149 -5.36 7.49 -11.71
CA PRO A 149 -6.29 7.41 -12.82
C PRO A 149 -7.45 8.40 -12.64
N ARG A 150 -8.08 8.82 -13.73
CA ARG A 150 -9.23 9.76 -13.68
C ARG A 150 -10.37 9.26 -12.77
N ARG A 151 -10.59 7.95 -12.68
CA ARG A 151 -11.61 7.32 -11.85
C ARG A 151 -11.01 6.13 -11.11
N PRO A 152 -10.36 6.37 -9.98
CA PRO A 152 -9.80 5.28 -9.17
C PRO A 152 -10.95 4.42 -8.61
N ARG A 153 -10.81 3.11 -8.73
CA ARG A 153 -11.76 2.14 -8.16
C ARG A 153 -11.20 1.45 -6.93
N ARG A 154 -9.89 1.44 -6.80
CA ARG A 154 -9.18 0.86 -5.66
C ARG A 154 -8.14 1.81 -5.16
N LEU A 155 -7.76 1.61 -3.93
CA LEU A 155 -6.68 2.33 -3.30
C LEU A 155 -5.85 1.38 -2.45
N VAL A 156 -4.58 1.70 -2.32
CA VAL A 156 -3.68 1.06 -1.39
C VAL A 156 -3.56 1.98 -0.19
N VAL A 157 -3.91 1.50 0.98
CA VAL A 157 -3.79 2.23 2.24
C VAL A 157 -2.66 1.62 3.06
N THR A 158 -1.82 2.44 3.62
CA THR A 158 -0.76 2.04 4.56
C THR A 158 -0.78 2.91 5.81
N LEU A 159 -0.05 2.49 6.82
CA LEU A 159 0.17 3.28 8.02
C LEU A 159 1.42 4.16 7.86
N SER A 160 1.34 5.42 8.29
CA SER A 160 2.51 6.28 8.42
C SER A 160 3.47 5.77 9.51
N PRO A 161 4.71 6.23 9.55
CA PRO A 161 5.52 6.13 10.76
C PRO A 161 4.78 6.70 11.97
N PRO A 162 5.05 6.21 13.20
CA PRO A 162 4.40 6.71 14.39
C PRO A 162 4.73 8.18 14.65
N ARG A 163 3.70 8.97 14.95
CA ARG A 163 3.82 10.38 15.33
C ARG A 163 2.90 10.64 16.52
N ALA A 164 3.44 11.17 17.60
CA ALA A 164 2.71 11.40 18.86
C ALA A 164 1.92 10.15 19.32
N GLY A 165 2.55 8.97 19.24
CA GLY A 165 1.94 7.70 19.65
C GLY A 165 0.90 7.11 18.70
N HIS A 166 0.70 7.67 17.52
CA HIS A 166 -0.27 7.18 16.54
C HIS A 166 0.35 6.97 15.15
N CYS A 167 -0.10 5.94 14.45
CA CYS A 167 0.12 5.74 13.02
C CYS A 167 -1.12 6.20 12.24
N TYR A 168 -0.92 7.03 11.23
CA TYR A 168 -2.02 7.57 10.44
C TYR A 168 -2.19 6.77 9.16
N LYS A 169 -3.43 6.51 8.78
CA LYS A 169 -3.76 5.91 7.49
C LYS A 169 -3.51 6.90 6.38
N VAL A 170 -2.74 6.49 5.38
CA VAL A 170 -2.43 7.30 4.20
C VAL A 170 -2.65 6.47 2.94
N VAL A 171 -3.06 7.11 1.86
CA VAL A 171 -3.22 6.45 0.57
C VAL A 171 -1.89 6.46 -0.17
N ALA A 172 -1.35 5.28 -0.39
CA ALA A 172 -0.08 5.02 -1.03
C ALA A 172 -0.17 4.87 -2.54
N ALA A 173 -1.35 4.45 -3.05
CA ALA A 173 -1.63 4.34 -4.48
C ALA A 173 -3.14 4.44 -4.76
N LEU A 174 -3.45 4.84 -5.99
CA LEU A 174 -4.79 4.90 -6.59
C LEU A 174 -4.78 4.03 -7.85
N LEU A 175 -5.69 3.01 -7.92
CA LEU A 175 -5.73 2.00 -8.98
C LEU A 175 -7.06 2.01 -9.74
#